data_0dd6e3bdcc8e748cb4331d1df2d144fc
#
_entry.id   0dd6e3bdcc8e748cb4331d1df2d144fc
#
_cell.length_a   1.000
_cell.length_b   1.000
_cell.length_c   1.000
_cell.angle_alpha   90.00
_cell.angle_beta   90.00
_cell.angle_gamma   90.00
#
_symmetry.space_group_name_H-M   'P 1'
#
loop_
_entity.id
_entity.type
_entity.pdbx_description
1 polymer ?
#
loop_
_entity_poly.entity_id
_entity_poly.type
_entity_poly.pdbx_seq_one_letter_code
_entity_poly.pdbx_strand_id
1 'polypeptide(L)'
;AALQLLVEGARIDPNTEIACKVLEGDEAMLSETSLAENFQRMAMTPADECRAFQHFLGMDGDVDGVAKRFGVTRRFVEGRLRLAGLADPVFEALAKGEMTLDMAKAYASTDDQAKQVRIYEQYARYGYTTPDQIRRAIAGDALKASDPIAILVGEDAYVAAGGTVERELFSEDGDRWSDPDIARELVGKIMEAE
;
A
#
# COMPACT_ATOMS: atom_id res chain seq x y z
N ALA A 1 1.13 17.00 -29.66
CA ALA A 1 2.55 16.88 -29.27
C ALA A 1 3.22 15.66 -29.93
N ALA A 2 2.82 14.39 -29.63
CA ALA A 2 3.51 13.21 -30.16
C ALA A 2 3.49 13.11 -31.71
N LEU A 3 2.36 13.37 -32.35
CA LEU A 3 2.23 13.36 -33.82
C LEU A 3 3.07 14.46 -34.48
N GLN A 4 3.15 15.64 -33.87
CA GLN A 4 4.02 16.73 -34.33
C GLN A 4 5.49 16.32 -34.32
N LEU A 5 5.95 15.66 -33.27
CA LEU A 5 7.33 15.17 -33.18
C LEU A 5 7.64 14.09 -34.24
N LEU A 6 6.64 13.26 -34.58
CA LEU A 6 6.80 12.25 -35.63
C LEU A 6 6.88 12.88 -37.03
N VAL A 7 6.13 13.96 -37.28
CA VAL A 7 6.20 14.73 -38.52
C VAL A 7 7.55 15.48 -38.61
N GLU A 8 7.94 16.18 -37.55
CA GLU A 8 9.22 16.89 -37.47
C GLU A 8 10.42 15.95 -37.61
N GLY A 9 10.31 14.72 -37.09
CA GLY A 9 11.31 13.67 -37.25
C GLY A 9 11.24 12.94 -38.61
N ALA A 10 10.42 13.39 -39.55
CA ALA A 10 10.20 12.76 -40.88
C ALA A 10 9.83 11.25 -40.80
N ARG A 11 9.18 10.83 -39.71
CA ARG A 11 8.74 9.45 -39.52
C ARG A 11 7.36 9.17 -40.07
N ILE A 12 6.56 10.21 -40.25
CA ILE A 12 5.24 10.17 -40.92
C ILE A 12 5.08 11.42 -41.81
N ASP A 13 4.31 11.28 -42.89
CA ASP A 13 3.96 12.41 -43.74
C ASP A 13 2.99 13.36 -43.02
N PRO A 14 3.12 14.71 -43.19
CA PRO A 14 2.20 15.67 -42.58
C PRO A 14 0.72 15.46 -42.96
N ASN A 15 0.45 14.86 -44.11
CA ASN A 15 -0.90 14.57 -44.62
C ASN A 15 -1.34 13.12 -44.33
N THR A 16 -0.62 12.37 -43.50
CA THR A 16 -1.02 11.00 -43.15
C THR A 16 -2.38 11.03 -42.46
N GLU A 17 -3.37 10.35 -43.01
CA GLU A 17 -4.67 10.17 -42.37
C GLU A 17 -4.55 9.20 -41.19
N ILE A 18 -4.97 9.66 -40.03
CA ILE A 18 -4.95 8.86 -38.81
C ILE A 18 -6.39 8.69 -38.34
N ALA A 19 -6.82 7.44 -38.24
CA ALA A 19 -8.14 7.14 -37.69
C ALA A 19 -8.15 7.54 -36.18
N CYS A 20 -9.03 8.47 -35.83
CA CYS A 20 -9.24 8.91 -34.46
C CYS A 20 -10.71 8.84 -34.06
N LYS A 21 -10.96 8.57 -32.80
CA LYS A 21 -12.30 8.66 -32.22
C LYS A 21 -12.35 9.95 -31.39
N VAL A 22 -13.23 10.86 -31.82
CA VAL A 22 -13.50 12.07 -31.03
C VAL A 22 -14.44 11.69 -29.89
N LEU A 23 -14.03 11.96 -28.68
CA LEU A 23 -14.86 11.78 -27.49
C LEU A 23 -15.41 13.16 -27.09
N GLU A 24 -16.71 13.24 -26.94
CA GLU A 24 -17.39 14.42 -26.38
C GLU A 24 -17.61 14.16 -24.89
N GLY A 25 -17.14 15.07 -24.05
CA GLY A 25 -17.26 14.96 -22.59
C GLY A 25 -16.60 16.12 -21.89
N ASP A 26 -16.83 16.26 -20.58
CA ASP A 26 -16.12 17.22 -19.76
C ASP A 26 -14.65 16.77 -19.51
N GLU A 27 -13.85 17.68 -19.00
CA GLU A 27 -12.40 17.44 -18.78
C GLU A 27 -12.14 16.27 -17.83
N ALA A 28 -13.02 16.04 -16.86
CA ALA A 28 -12.94 14.93 -15.93
C ALA A 28 -13.18 13.59 -16.65
N MET A 29 -14.23 13.50 -17.46
CA MET A 29 -14.58 12.30 -18.22
C MET A 29 -13.52 11.96 -19.28
N LEU A 30 -12.92 12.97 -19.91
CA LEU A 30 -11.83 12.80 -20.88
C LEU A 30 -10.55 12.32 -20.21
N SER A 31 -10.23 12.87 -19.02
CA SER A 31 -9.10 12.42 -18.20
C SER A 31 -9.26 10.97 -17.76
N GLU A 32 -10.45 10.59 -17.32
CA GLU A 32 -10.79 9.21 -16.94
C GLU A 32 -10.62 8.22 -18.09
N THR A 33 -11.16 8.55 -19.26
CA THR A 33 -11.06 7.69 -20.45
C THR A 33 -9.61 7.52 -20.88
N SER A 34 -8.82 8.59 -20.82
CA SER A 34 -7.39 8.57 -21.14
C SER A 34 -6.59 7.72 -20.16
N LEU A 35 -6.89 7.81 -18.86
CA LEU A 35 -6.24 6.98 -17.83
C LEU A 35 -6.58 5.50 -18.00
N ALA A 36 -7.84 5.15 -18.24
CA ALA A 36 -8.26 3.78 -18.47
C ALA A 36 -7.64 3.18 -19.77
N GLU A 37 -7.56 3.97 -20.85
CA GLU A 37 -6.89 3.55 -22.07
C GLU A 37 -5.38 3.35 -21.86
N ASN A 38 -4.72 4.26 -21.14
CA ASN A 38 -3.30 4.16 -20.82
C ASN A 38 -3.02 2.95 -19.93
N PHE A 39 -3.90 2.64 -18.98
CA PHE A 39 -3.79 1.43 -18.14
C PHE A 39 -3.77 0.16 -18.99
N GLN A 40 -4.59 0.11 -20.06
CA GLN A 40 -4.63 -1.06 -20.96
C GLN A 40 -3.46 -1.11 -21.95
N ARG A 41 -2.86 0.03 -22.31
CA ARG A 41 -1.79 0.12 -23.32
C ARG A 41 -0.38 0.08 -22.77
N MET A 42 -0.15 0.64 -21.61
CA MET A 42 1.17 0.70 -20.97
C MET A 42 1.17 -0.19 -19.74
N ALA A 43 2.24 -0.97 -19.56
CA ALA A 43 2.52 -1.63 -18.30
C ALA A 43 2.78 -0.53 -17.25
N MET A 44 1.74 -0.09 -16.54
CA MET A 44 1.87 0.84 -15.42
C MET A 44 2.73 0.23 -14.33
N THR A 45 3.50 1.06 -13.65
CA THR A 45 4.20 0.60 -12.46
C THR A 45 3.19 0.30 -11.34
N PRO A 46 3.52 -0.59 -10.41
CA PRO A 46 2.65 -0.85 -9.25
C PRO A 46 2.26 0.43 -8.48
N ALA A 47 3.15 1.42 -8.42
CA ALA A 47 2.88 2.70 -7.76
C ALA A 47 1.86 3.54 -8.56
N ASP A 48 1.95 3.54 -9.89
CA ASP A 48 0.98 4.25 -10.73
C ASP A 48 -0.40 3.60 -10.66
N GLU A 49 -0.46 2.25 -10.60
CA GLU A 49 -1.71 1.52 -10.38
C GLU A 49 -2.35 1.91 -9.04
N CYS A 50 -1.55 2.00 -7.96
CA CYS A 50 -2.04 2.45 -6.66
C CYS A 50 -2.65 3.85 -6.71
N ARG A 51 -1.95 4.81 -7.33
CA ARG A 51 -2.43 6.20 -7.47
C ARG A 51 -3.71 6.27 -8.31
N ALA A 52 -3.75 5.55 -9.43
CA ALA A 52 -4.92 5.50 -10.28
C ALA A 52 -6.13 4.94 -9.53
N PHE A 53 -5.98 3.81 -8.83
CA PHE A 53 -7.10 3.20 -8.08
C PHE A 53 -7.56 4.07 -6.91
N GLN A 54 -6.66 4.76 -6.20
CA GLN A 54 -7.05 5.72 -5.17
C GLN A 54 -7.86 6.88 -5.74
N HIS A 55 -7.41 7.42 -6.88
CA HIS A 55 -8.12 8.51 -7.55
C HIS A 55 -9.55 8.13 -7.91
N PHE A 56 -9.72 6.97 -8.56
CA PHE A 56 -11.05 6.51 -8.98
C PHE A 56 -11.92 6.05 -7.81
N LEU A 57 -11.34 5.46 -6.77
CA LEU A 57 -12.08 5.11 -5.56
C LEU A 57 -12.64 6.37 -4.88
N GLY A 58 -11.89 7.47 -4.87
CA GLY A 58 -12.35 8.77 -4.34
C GLY A 58 -13.52 9.36 -5.12
N MET A 59 -13.66 9.02 -6.41
CA MET A 59 -14.75 9.49 -7.27
C MET A 59 -15.98 8.57 -7.20
N ASP A 60 -15.78 7.27 -7.33
CA ASP A 60 -16.85 6.27 -7.46
C ASP A 60 -17.25 5.63 -6.11
N GLY A 61 -16.37 5.71 -5.09
CA GLY A 61 -16.59 5.14 -3.75
C GLY A 61 -16.71 3.61 -3.70
N ASP A 62 -16.51 2.93 -4.83
CA ASP A 62 -16.78 1.50 -5.00
C ASP A 62 -15.60 0.77 -5.66
N VAL A 63 -15.04 -0.20 -4.93
CA VAL A 63 -13.94 -1.06 -5.42
C VAL A 63 -14.35 -1.91 -6.62
N ASP A 64 -15.61 -2.37 -6.67
CA ASP A 64 -16.11 -3.18 -7.77
C ASP A 64 -16.26 -2.35 -9.05
N GLY A 65 -16.66 -1.08 -8.92
CA GLY A 65 -16.69 -0.11 -10.01
C GLY A 65 -15.30 0.10 -10.62
N VAL A 66 -14.31 0.33 -9.77
CA VAL A 66 -12.90 0.46 -10.20
C VAL A 66 -12.42 -0.83 -10.89
N ALA A 67 -12.66 -1.99 -10.30
CA ALA A 67 -12.27 -3.28 -10.86
C ALA A 67 -12.87 -3.51 -12.27
N LYS A 68 -14.17 -3.22 -12.43
CA LYS A 68 -14.88 -3.32 -13.71
C LYS A 68 -14.34 -2.33 -14.74
N ARG A 69 -14.07 -1.10 -14.35
CA ARG A 69 -13.53 -0.04 -15.22
C ARG A 69 -12.17 -0.41 -15.81
N PHE A 70 -11.29 -0.96 -14.98
CA PHE A 70 -9.94 -1.35 -15.40
C PHE A 70 -9.82 -2.78 -15.93
N GLY A 71 -10.90 -3.57 -15.92
CA GLY A 71 -10.89 -4.96 -16.38
C GLY A 71 -10.04 -5.89 -15.51
N VAL A 72 -9.90 -5.57 -14.24
CA VAL A 72 -9.13 -6.34 -13.25
C VAL A 72 -10.03 -6.93 -12.17
N THR A 73 -9.51 -7.83 -11.35
CA THR A 73 -10.28 -8.41 -10.24
C THR A 73 -10.36 -7.46 -9.06
N ARG A 74 -11.45 -7.52 -8.29
CA ARG A 74 -11.60 -6.79 -7.02
C ARG A 74 -10.38 -7.01 -6.10
N ARG A 75 -9.94 -8.26 -5.95
CA ARG A 75 -8.76 -8.61 -5.14
C ARG A 75 -7.49 -7.92 -5.61
N PHE A 76 -7.33 -7.70 -6.90
CA PHE A 76 -6.20 -6.95 -7.46
C PHE A 76 -6.25 -5.48 -7.03
N VAL A 77 -7.42 -4.84 -7.15
CA VAL A 77 -7.63 -3.44 -6.72
C VAL A 77 -7.38 -3.30 -5.22
N GLU A 78 -7.97 -4.16 -4.39
CA GLU A 78 -7.76 -4.16 -2.93
C GLU A 78 -6.28 -4.30 -2.57
N GLY A 79 -5.55 -5.19 -3.27
CA GLY A 79 -4.11 -5.34 -3.07
C GLY A 79 -3.31 -4.07 -3.41
N ARG A 80 -3.71 -3.31 -4.44
CA ARG A 80 -3.07 -2.03 -4.79
C ARG A 80 -3.45 -0.91 -3.83
N LEU A 81 -4.70 -0.85 -3.39
CA LEU A 81 -5.14 0.12 -2.39
C LEU A 81 -4.44 -0.08 -1.05
N ARG A 82 -4.16 -1.34 -0.66
CA ARG A 82 -3.38 -1.62 0.53
C ARG A 82 -1.94 -1.09 0.43
N LEU A 83 -1.31 -1.19 -0.75
CA LEU A 83 0.01 -0.60 -1.00
C LEU A 83 -0.02 0.94 -0.98
N ALA A 84 -1.14 1.53 -1.35
CA ALA A 84 -1.34 2.97 -1.28
C ALA A 84 -1.39 3.52 0.16
N GLY A 85 -1.60 2.66 1.16
CA GLY A 85 -1.51 2.97 2.60
C GLY A 85 -0.10 2.88 3.18
N LEU A 86 0.91 2.58 2.37
CA LEU A 86 2.30 2.59 2.82
C LEU A 86 2.75 3.99 3.25
N ALA A 87 3.65 4.05 4.22
CA ALA A 87 4.32 5.29 4.60
C ALA A 87 5.06 5.90 3.40
N ASP A 88 5.07 7.23 3.30
CA ASP A 88 5.64 7.96 2.16
C ASP A 88 7.04 7.48 1.72
N PRO A 89 8.04 7.31 2.62
CA PRO A 89 9.37 6.86 2.21
C PRO A 89 9.38 5.46 1.58
N VAL A 90 8.50 4.57 2.09
CA VAL A 90 8.37 3.20 1.60
C VAL A 90 7.68 3.19 0.23
N PHE A 91 6.60 3.97 0.09
CA PHE A 91 5.88 4.11 -1.17
C PHE A 91 6.73 4.75 -2.26
N GLU A 92 7.54 5.78 -1.91
CA GLU A 92 8.45 6.40 -2.86
C GLU A 92 9.54 5.44 -3.35
N ALA A 93 10.10 4.61 -2.47
CA ALA A 93 11.07 3.59 -2.87
C ALA A 93 10.46 2.57 -3.84
N LEU A 94 9.19 2.19 -3.65
CA LEU A 94 8.45 1.37 -4.62
C LEU A 94 8.28 2.11 -5.96
N ALA A 95 7.90 3.39 -5.92
CA ALA A 95 7.66 4.21 -7.12
C ALA A 95 8.94 4.43 -7.94
N LYS A 96 10.09 4.55 -7.27
CA LYS A 96 11.41 4.68 -7.92
C LYS A 96 11.98 3.34 -8.39
N GLY A 97 11.34 2.21 -8.06
CA GLY A 97 11.85 0.86 -8.38
C GLY A 97 13.04 0.42 -7.51
N GLU A 98 13.27 1.10 -6.38
CA GLU A 98 14.33 0.79 -5.41
C GLU A 98 13.96 -0.43 -4.55
N MET A 99 12.70 -0.81 -4.53
CA MET A 99 12.23 -2.05 -3.89
C MET A 99 11.28 -2.84 -4.79
N THR A 100 11.24 -4.14 -4.55
CA THR A 100 10.32 -5.04 -5.26
C THR A 100 8.89 -4.93 -4.73
N LEU A 101 7.91 -5.31 -5.57
CA LEU A 101 6.52 -5.37 -5.16
C LEU A 101 6.30 -6.27 -3.93
N ASP A 102 7.04 -7.39 -3.82
CA ASP A 102 6.88 -8.31 -2.70
C ASP A 102 7.46 -7.77 -1.39
N MET A 103 8.49 -6.93 -1.47
CA MET A 103 8.97 -6.16 -0.30
C MET A 103 7.93 -5.13 0.13
N ALA A 104 7.35 -4.38 -0.80
CA ALA A 104 6.28 -3.42 -0.51
C ALA A 104 5.07 -4.09 0.15
N LYS A 105 4.65 -5.27 -0.35
CA LYS A 105 3.59 -6.08 0.29
C LYS A 105 3.97 -6.53 1.70
N ALA A 106 5.25 -6.81 1.95
CA ALA A 106 5.70 -7.17 3.29
C ALA A 106 5.56 -5.99 4.27
N TYR A 107 5.91 -4.76 3.84
CA TYR A 107 5.66 -3.56 4.65
C TYR A 107 4.17 -3.30 4.87
N ALA A 108 3.33 -3.53 3.86
CA ALA A 108 1.87 -3.40 3.95
C ALA A 108 1.19 -4.50 4.80
N SER A 109 1.93 -5.38 5.46
CA SER A 109 1.38 -6.32 6.43
C SER A 109 1.00 -5.66 7.76
N THR A 110 1.40 -4.42 7.99
CA THR A 110 0.97 -3.58 9.11
C THR A 110 0.46 -2.24 8.59
N ASP A 111 -0.55 -1.67 9.24
CA ASP A 111 -1.06 -0.33 8.94
C ASP A 111 -0.32 0.77 9.73
N ASP A 112 0.55 0.38 10.68
CA ASP A 112 1.40 1.30 11.44
C ASP A 112 2.53 1.86 10.57
N GLN A 113 2.31 3.07 10.04
CA GLN A 113 3.27 3.76 9.19
C GLN A 113 4.57 4.11 9.91
N ALA A 114 4.53 4.42 11.21
CA ALA A 114 5.73 4.71 11.99
C ALA A 114 6.62 3.47 12.09
N LYS A 115 6.01 2.31 12.30
CA LYS A 115 6.69 1.01 12.30
C LYS A 115 7.27 0.68 10.93
N GLN A 116 6.51 0.94 9.85
CA GLN A 116 7.01 0.76 8.48
C GLN A 116 8.26 1.59 8.23
N VAL A 117 8.27 2.88 8.59
CA VAL A 117 9.41 3.78 8.42
C VAL A 117 10.62 3.30 9.23
N ARG A 118 10.42 2.96 10.50
CA ARG A 118 11.50 2.48 11.39
C ARG A 118 12.18 1.23 10.81
N ILE A 119 11.40 0.26 10.36
CA ILE A 119 11.92 -0.97 9.77
C ILE A 119 12.58 -0.68 8.42
N TYR A 120 12.00 0.21 7.62
CA TYR A 120 12.59 0.61 6.34
C TYR A 120 13.96 1.27 6.53
N GLU A 121 14.09 2.24 7.43
CA GLU A 121 15.36 2.88 7.74
C GLU A 121 16.41 1.92 8.29
N GLN A 122 15.99 0.95 9.11
CA GLN A 122 16.86 -0.09 9.62
C GLN A 122 17.43 -0.94 8.49
N TYR A 123 16.62 -1.37 7.53
CA TYR A 123 17.03 -2.26 6.46
C TYR A 123 17.64 -1.56 5.24
N ALA A 124 17.28 -0.30 4.97
CA ALA A 124 17.87 0.49 3.88
C ALA A 124 19.40 0.60 3.99
N ARG A 125 19.95 0.48 5.21
CA ARG A 125 21.39 0.51 5.47
C ARG A 125 22.13 -0.77 5.08
N TYR A 126 21.45 -1.89 4.91
CA TYR A 126 22.10 -3.21 4.76
C TYR A 126 22.14 -3.75 3.33
N GLY A 127 21.56 -3.06 2.34
CA GLY A 127 21.68 -3.37 0.92
C GLY A 127 21.04 -4.67 0.42
N TYR A 128 20.73 -5.61 1.31
CA TYR A 128 20.07 -6.87 1.00
C TYR A 128 19.00 -7.17 2.02
N THR A 129 17.74 -7.02 1.62
CA THR A 129 16.59 -7.34 2.47
C THR A 129 15.63 -8.21 1.70
N THR A 130 15.12 -9.24 2.34
CA THR A 130 14.09 -10.12 1.77
C THR A 130 12.71 -9.78 2.32
N PRO A 131 11.62 -10.04 1.59
CA PRO A 131 10.26 -9.86 2.09
C PRO A 131 10.01 -10.59 3.42
N ASP A 132 10.61 -11.77 3.61
CA ASP A 132 10.44 -12.55 4.85
C ASP A 132 11.17 -11.93 6.05
N GLN A 133 12.30 -11.28 5.84
CA GLN A 133 12.97 -10.52 6.90
C GLN A 133 12.12 -9.34 7.34
N ILE A 134 11.51 -8.62 6.40
CA ILE A 134 10.61 -7.51 6.69
C ILE A 134 9.40 -8.01 7.49
N ARG A 135 8.75 -9.10 7.04
CA ARG A 135 7.60 -9.70 7.77
C ARG A 135 7.99 -10.12 9.19
N ARG A 136 9.16 -10.76 9.35
CA ARG A 136 9.65 -11.15 10.68
C ARG A 136 9.94 -9.94 11.57
N ALA A 137 10.49 -8.86 11.03
CA ALA A 137 10.73 -7.64 11.80
C ALA A 137 9.41 -7.01 12.25
N ILE A 138 8.42 -6.95 11.36
CA ILE A 138 7.08 -6.47 11.68
C ILE A 138 6.42 -7.36 12.74
N ALA A 139 6.49 -8.68 12.58
CA ALA A 139 5.93 -9.64 13.53
C ALA A 139 6.74 -9.73 14.84
N GLY A 140 8.06 -9.54 14.77
CA GLY A 140 8.95 -9.61 15.92
C GLY A 140 8.73 -8.52 16.96
N ASP A 141 8.15 -7.40 16.55
CA ASP A 141 7.76 -6.32 17.45
C ASP A 141 6.38 -6.54 18.12
N ALA A 142 5.60 -7.50 17.65
CA ALA A 142 4.30 -7.81 18.24
C ALA A 142 4.49 -8.63 19.53
N LEU A 143 3.79 -8.23 20.61
CA LEU A 143 3.74 -9.01 21.84
C LEU A 143 2.83 -10.22 21.63
N LYS A 144 3.24 -11.39 22.14
CA LYS A 144 2.34 -12.53 22.24
C LYS A 144 1.32 -12.29 23.35
N ALA A 145 0.09 -12.77 23.20
CA ALA A 145 -0.90 -12.71 24.26
C ALA A 145 -0.44 -13.43 25.54
N SER A 146 0.50 -14.38 25.41
CA SER A 146 1.15 -15.09 26.52
C SER A 146 2.33 -14.34 27.16
N ASP A 147 2.72 -13.18 26.63
CA ASP A 147 3.79 -12.36 27.21
C ASP A 147 3.37 -11.82 28.59
N PRO A 148 4.27 -11.81 29.59
CA PRO A 148 3.98 -11.29 30.94
C PRO A 148 3.41 -9.85 30.91
N ILE A 149 3.88 -9.01 30.00
CA ILE A 149 3.36 -7.64 29.79
C ILE A 149 1.90 -7.67 29.34
N ALA A 150 1.58 -8.53 28.38
CA ALA A 150 0.22 -8.67 27.88
C ALA A 150 -0.73 -9.24 28.94
N ILE A 151 -0.27 -10.20 29.71
CA ILE A 151 -1.04 -10.79 30.83
C ILE A 151 -1.30 -9.73 31.92
N LEU A 152 -0.31 -8.91 32.26
CA LEU A 152 -0.42 -7.88 33.30
C LEU A 152 -1.39 -6.77 32.90
N VAL A 153 -1.32 -6.32 31.63
CA VAL A 153 -2.18 -5.23 31.09
C VAL A 153 -3.61 -5.70 30.86
N GLY A 154 -3.79 -6.91 30.35
CA GLY A 154 -5.08 -7.42 29.91
C GLY A 154 -5.53 -6.85 28.56
N GLU A 155 -6.18 -7.69 27.76
CA GLU A 155 -6.60 -7.33 26.40
C GLU A 155 -7.56 -6.14 26.36
N ASP A 156 -8.54 -6.11 27.28
CA ASP A 156 -9.54 -5.04 27.31
C ASP A 156 -8.92 -3.66 27.52
N ALA A 157 -7.97 -3.55 28.45
CA ALA A 157 -7.25 -2.29 28.70
C ALA A 157 -6.36 -1.88 27.50
N TYR A 158 -5.73 -2.85 26.87
CA TYR A 158 -4.91 -2.64 25.69
C TYR A 158 -5.73 -2.12 24.49
N VAL A 159 -6.85 -2.78 24.19
CA VAL A 159 -7.77 -2.36 23.12
C VAL A 159 -8.41 -1.00 23.44
N ALA A 160 -8.79 -0.75 24.69
CA ALA A 160 -9.33 0.54 25.11
C ALA A 160 -8.30 1.69 24.94
N ALA A 161 -7.02 1.39 25.02
CA ALA A 161 -5.94 2.35 24.77
C ALA A 161 -5.59 2.51 23.27
N GLY A 162 -6.31 1.85 22.36
CA GLY A 162 -6.12 1.93 20.91
C GLY A 162 -5.20 0.86 20.33
N GLY A 163 -4.82 -0.14 21.12
CA GLY A 163 -4.00 -1.26 20.65
C GLY A 163 -4.80 -2.23 19.77
N THR A 164 -4.11 -2.83 18.80
CA THR A 164 -4.70 -3.79 17.85
C THR A 164 -4.28 -5.21 18.17
N VAL A 165 -5.26 -6.12 18.25
CA VAL A 165 -5.02 -7.56 18.48
C VAL A 165 -5.21 -8.30 17.17
N GLU A 166 -4.15 -8.95 16.70
CA GLU A 166 -4.18 -9.87 15.56
C GLU A 166 -4.57 -11.26 16.05
N ARG A 167 -5.73 -11.75 15.60
CA ARG A 167 -6.24 -13.08 15.93
C ARG A 167 -5.62 -14.12 15.01
N GLU A 168 -4.82 -15.01 15.57
CA GLU A 168 -4.24 -16.14 14.83
C GLU A 168 -4.99 -17.44 15.14
N LEU A 169 -5.86 -17.85 14.19
CA LEU A 169 -6.70 -19.05 14.32
C LEU A 169 -5.93 -20.38 14.15
N PHE A 170 -4.70 -20.34 13.62
CA PHE A 170 -3.96 -21.55 13.22
C PHE A 170 -2.52 -21.62 13.74
N SER A 171 -2.12 -20.71 14.64
CA SER A 171 -0.79 -20.69 15.23
C SER A 171 -0.83 -21.19 16.68
N GLU A 172 0.12 -22.04 17.05
CA GLU A 172 0.35 -22.43 18.44
C GLU A 172 0.80 -21.26 19.31
N ASP A 173 1.26 -20.16 18.71
CA ASP A 173 1.75 -18.95 19.39
C ASP A 173 0.61 -18.05 19.93
N GLY A 174 -0.64 -18.30 19.55
CA GLY A 174 -1.81 -17.52 19.98
C GLY A 174 -1.89 -16.12 19.37
N ASP A 175 -2.81 -15.32 19.91
CA ASP A 175 -3.05 -13.93 19.45
C ASP A 175 -1.84 -13.04 19.68
N ARG A 176 -1.68 -12.01 18.81
CA ARG A 176 -0.57 -11.07 18.85
C ARG A 176 -1.06 -9.65 19.01
N TRP A 177 -0.37 -8.88 19.84
CA TRP A 177 -0.62 -7.47 20.07
C TRP A 177 0.34 -6.65 19.20
N SER A 178 -0.21 -5.95 18.19
CA SER A 178 0.60 -5.30 17.15
C SER A 178 1.37 -4.08 17.65
N ASP A 179 0.95 -3.47 18.77
CA ASP A 179 1.48 -2.22 19.30
C ASP A 179 2.09 -2.39 20.69
N PRO A 180 3.29 -2.98 20.82
CA PRO A 180 3.92 -3.27 22.11
C PRO A 180 4.19 -2.02 22.95
N ASP A 181 4.34 -0.86 22.32
CA ASP A 181 4.60 0.39 23.04
C ASP A 181 3.39 0.84 23.87
N ILE A 182 2.17 0.64 23.35
CA ILE A 182 0.92 0.87 24.12
C ILE A 182 0.90 -0.03 25.38
N ALA A 183 1.25 -1.30 25.22
CA ALA A 183 1.28 -2.22 26.34
C ALA A 183 2.34 -1.81 27.38
N ARG A 184 3.52 -1.39 26.94
CA ARG A 184 4.59 -0.90 27.85
C ARG A 184 4.20 0.37 28.59
N GLU A 185 3.51 1.30 27.90
CA GLU A 185 3.00 2.52 28.55
C GLU A 185 1.95 2.21 29.60
N LEU A 186 1.05 1.26 29.33
CA LEU A 186 0.04 0.82 30.31
C LEU A 186 0.68 0.15 31.52
N VAL A 187 1.72 -0.68 31.34
CA VAL A 187 2.50 -1.24 32.45
C VAL A 187 3.12 -0.12 33.28
N GLY A 188 3.71 0.91 32.65
CA GLY A 188 4.24 2.07 33.36
C GLY A 188 3.20 2.72 34.28
N LYS A 189 1.99 2.96 33.76
CA LYS A 189 0.88 3.52 34.56
C LYS A 189 0.41 2.62 35.67
N ILE A 190 0.41 1.29 35.47
CA ILE A 190 0.06 0.34 36.53
C ILE A 190 1.09 0.37 37.66
N MET A 191 2.39 0.41 37.30
CA MET A 191 3.49 0.43 38.27
C MET A 191 3.61 1.78 39.03
N GLU A 192 3.15 2.88 38.46
CA GLU A 192 3.11 4.19 39.13
C GLU A 192 1.91 4.33 40.08
N ALA A 193 0.88 3.49 39.92
CA ALA A 193 -0.34 3.52 40.73
C ALA A 193 -0.28 2.63 41.97
N GLU A 194 0.74 1.77 42.11
CA GLU A 194 1.03 0.95 43.28
C GLU A 194 2.07 1.62 44.20
#